data_7597c526dcbb3a04fa89a9435aff6fee
#
_entry.id   7597c526dcbb3a04fa89a9435aff6fee
#
_cell.length_a   1.000
_cell.length_b   1.000
_cell.length_c   1.000
_cell.angle_alpha   90.00
_cell.angle_beta   90.00
_cell.angle_gamma   90.00
#
_symmetry.space_group_name_H-M   'P 1'
#
loop_
_entity.id
_entity.type
_entity.pdbx_description
1 polymer ?
#
loop_
_entity_poly.entity_id
_entity_poly.type
_entity_poly.pdbx_seq_one_letter_code
_entity_poly.pdbx_strand_id
1 'polypeptide(L)'
;ALAAPKNTDTQQFHSVFDAATVSRYSHFTDKTYVLPSGYTIYDGIDVSSKDGTIHWNAAAKDGIAFALIQVGNRGVKSGDLFQDEMYTAYMDGAAAADIPVGVTFSSQALDTAEAEEEARFVLEHVKRDNVQLPIVMNYAYYDGSGRLEQANLSQSQKTANVLAFCGIIRDAGYQPMLCASRDFLTNDIYTEQIKQDDIQIGVAHYTTQTSCTGYTCWQYTGSGRVNGVSSDVSCNFYLTTGDLIPKHTVCGFQDVFSSDWFAPAVSFVFRNNLMNGNSPTQFAPHAALTRAMVAQVLYNFSGRPAVTQAASFSDVSDDQWFAKAVAWAQQNDIMSGYPNGTFGAYTPITRQDFAAVLYRYSNKRQLDTSARDNLHQYQDASAVSSYAQDAMQWAVASNIISGKTATQLAPRDSATRAECAQMLKNYLTGVASSLLS
;
A
#
# COMPACT_ATOMS: atom_id res chain seq x y z
N ALA A 1 -13.54 -3.91 -11.78
CA ALA A 1 -14.31 -4.78 -10.88
C ALA A 1 -14.16 -6.20 -11.37
N LEU A 2 -13.47 -7.06 -10.63
CA LEU A 2 -13.46 -8.50 -10.89
C LEU A 2 -14.89 -8.99 -10.63
N ALA A 3 -15.58 -9.47 -11.67
CA ALA A 3 -16.88 -10.07 -11.48
C ALA A 3 -16.73 -11.25 -10.52
N ALA A 4 -17.48 -11.23 -9.42
CA ALA A 4 -17.52 -12.35 -8.50
C ALA A 4 -17.81 -13.66 -9.24
N PRO A 5 -17.18 -14.80 -8.87
CA PRO A 5 -17.40 -16.08 -9.53
C PRO A 5 -18.90 -16.41 -9.55
N LYS A 6 -19.47 -16.52 -10.73
CA LYS A 6 -20.82 -17.09 -10.88
C LYS A 6 -20.68 -18.60 -10.80
N ASN A 7 -21.27 -19.20 -9.81
CA ASN A 7 -21.15 -20.62 -9.47
C ASN A 7 -21.92 -21.54 -10.46
N THR A 8 -21.70 -21.36 -11.76
CA THR A 8 -22.37 -22.20 -12.80
C THR A 8 -21.46 -23.31 -13.31
N ASP A 9 -20.14 -23.11 -13.25
CA ASP A 9 -19.13 -24.10 -13.61
C ASP A 9 -18.19 -24.34 -12.44
N THR A 10 -17.96 -25.58 -12.09
CA THR A 10 -17.02 -25.99 -11.03
C THR A 10 -15.92 -26.87 -11.59
N GLN A 11 -14.73 -26.70 -11.05
CA GLN A 11 -13.61 -27.61 -11.31
C GLN A 11 -13.26 -28.38 -10.04
N GLN A 12 -12.79 -29.61 -10.21
CA GLN A 12 -12.24 -30.36 -9.09
C GLN A 12 -10.79 -29.94 -8.92
N PHE A 13 -10.46 -29.44 -7.76
CA PHE A 13 -9.12 -29.09 -7.38
C PHE A 13 -8.56 -30.16 -6.48
N HIS A 14 -7.67 -30.97 -7.05
CA HIS A 14 -6.72 -31.72 -6.24
C HIS A 14 -5.57 -30.79 -5.94
N SER A 15 -5.06 -30.77 -4.72
CA SER A 15 -3.94 -29.91 -4.39
C SER A 15 -2.89 -30.03 -5.50
N VAL A 16 -2.53 -28.92 -6.13
CA VAL A 16 -1.60 -28.90 -7.30
C VAL A 16 -0.16 -29.24 -6.92
N PHE A 17 0.08 -29.56 -5.67
CA PHE A 17 1.40 -29.92 -5.20
C PHE A 17 1.79 -31.30 -5.75
N ASP A 18 3.04 -31.42 -6.23
CA ASP A 18 3.56 -32.71 -6.61
C ASP A 18 3.48 -33.72 -5.45
N ALA A 19 3.56 -35.01 -5.76
CA ALA A 19 3.41 -36.06 -4.75
C ALA A 19 4.39 -35.93 -3.58
N ALA A 20 5.53 -35.29 -3.75
CA ALA A 20 6.52 -35.06 -2.69
C ALA A 20 6.10 -33.90 -1.77
N THR A 21 5.41 -32.92 -2.29
CA THR A 21 4.89 -31.77 -1.53
C THR A 21 3.61 -32.15 -0.78
N VAL A 22 2.71 -32.89 -1.41
CA VAL A 22 1.41 -33.35 -0.88
C VAL A 22 1.54 -34.17 0.41
N SER A 23 2.59 -34.95 0.55
CA SER A 23 2.80 -35.77 1.76
C SER A 23 2.97 -34.95 3.03
N ARG A 24 3.29 -33.64 2.93
CA ARG A 24 3.49 -32.72 4.04
C ARG A 24 2.22 -32.05 4.52
N TYR A 25 1.15 -32.12 3.72
CA TYR A 25 -0.17 -31.57 4.03
C TYR A 25 -1.12 -32.71 4.36
N SER A 26 -1.11 -33.19 5.58
CA SER A 26 -1.91 -34.35 5.99
C SER A 26 -3.44 -34.18 5.78
N HIS A 27 -3.89 -32.94 5.64
CA HIS A 27 -5.30 -32.61 5.40
C HIS A 27 -5.68 -32.52 3.92
N PHE A 28 -4.71 -32.46 3.03
CA PHE A 28 -4.92 -32.25 1.59
C PHE A 28 -4.87 -33.54 0.77
N THR A 29 -4.16 -34.53 1.26
CA THR A 29 -3.76 -35.72 0.48
C THR A 29 -4.95 -36.54 -0.01
N ASP A 30 -6.08 -36.49 0.69
CA ASP A 30 -7.24 -37.34 0.42
C ASP A 30 -8.52 -36.56 0.10
N LYS A 31 -8.44 -35.21 -0.05
CA LYS A 31 -9.63 -34.39 -0.28
C LYS A 31 -9.64 -33.77 -1.65
N THR A 32 -10.75 -33.92 -2.35
CA THR A 32 -11.06 -33.20 -3.58
C THR A 32 -11.95 -32.02 -3.26
N TYR A 33 -11.46 -30.81 -3.55
CA TYR A 33 -12.24 -29.59 -3.36
C TYR A 33 -12.96 -29.23 -4.65
N VAL A 34 -14.21 -28.78 -4.52
CA VAL A 34 -15.03 -28.30 -5.64
C VAL A 34 -15.01 -26.78 -5.63
N LEU A 35 -14.38 -26.20 -6.64
CA LEU A 35 -14.13 -24.77 -6.78
C LEU A 35 -14.71 -24.25 -8.10
N PRO A 36 -15.04 -22.94 -8.21
CA PRO A 36 -15.51 -22.35 -9.45
C PRO A 36 -14.45 -22.50 -10.57
N SER A 37 -14.87 -22.86 -11.80
CA SER A 37 -13.98 -22.94 -12.94
C SER A 37 -13.63 -21.54 -13.49
N GLY A 38 -12.56 -21.46 -14.32
CA GLY A 38 -12.13 -20.21 -14.94
C GLY A 38 -11.30 -19.30 -14.04
N TYR A 39 -10.91 -19.77 -12.86
CA TYR A 39 -10.03 -19.06 -11.93
C TYR A 39 -8.68 -19.73 -11.77
N THR A 40 -7.65 -18.93 -11.58
CA THR A 40 -6.40 -19.37 -11.00
C THR A 40 -6.59 -19.43 -9.49
N ILE A 41 -6.13 -20.52 -8.86
CA ILE A 41 -6.34 -20.81 -7.45
C ILE A 41 -4.97 -20.83 -6.79
N TYR A 42 -4.83 -20.05 -5.74
CA TYR A 42 -3.62 -19.98 -4.95
C TYR A 42 -3.92 -20.50 -3.54
N ASP A 43 -2.96 -21.25 -2.99
CA ASP A 43 -3.07 -21.78 -1.63
C ASP A 43 -2.28 -20.90 -0.66
N GLY A 44 -2.84 -20.60 0.49
CA GLY A 44 -2.24 -19.74 1.48
C GLY A 44 -2.65 -20.07 2.90
N ILE A 45 -2.02 -19.39 3.85
CA ILE A 45 -2.27 -19.55 5.28
C ILE A 45 -2.78 -18.26 5.91
N ASP A 46 -3.59 -18.40 6.97
CA ASP A 46 -4.01 -17.30 7.84
C ASP A 46 -3.39 -17.54 9.23
N VAL A 47 -2.59 -16.59 9.68
CA VAL A 47 -1.70 -16.77 10.84
C VAL A 47 -1.79 -15.64 11.85
N SER A 48 -1.64 -16.01 13.11
CA SER A 48 -1.59 -15.14 14.28
C SER A 48 -0.54 -15.62 15.27
N SER A 49 -0.32 -14.90 16.35
CA SER A 49 0.59 -15.30 17.44
C SER A 49 0.33 -16.71 18.00
N LYS A 50 -0.89 -17.24 17.82
CA LYS A 50 -1.23 -18.62 18.22
C LYS A 50 -0.47 -19.70 17.44
N ASP A 51 0.01 -19.37 16.24
CA ASP A 51 0.70 -20.30 15.34
C ASP A 51 2.19 -20.42 15.65
N GLY A 52 2.71 -19.59 16.57
CA GLY A 52 4.08 -19.67 17.08
C GLY A 52 5.13 -19.29 16.03
N THR A 53 6.27 -19.97 16.02
CA THR A 53 7.35 -19.65 15.07
C THR A 53 7.06 -20.26 13.70
N ILE A 54 7.18 -19.46 12.64
CA ILE A 54 7.01 -19.89 11.25
C ILE A 54 8.35 -19.83 10.52
N HIS A 55 8.72 -20.93 9.87
CA HIS A 55 9.84 -21.02 8.95
C HIS A 55 9.38 -20.75 7.51
N TRP A 56 9.24 -19.48 7.16
CA TRP A 56 8.61 -18.97 5.93
C TRP A 56 9.18 -19.60 4.64
N ASN A 57 10.50 -19.76 4.56
CA ASN A 57 11.12 -20.42 3.40
C ASN A 57 10.70 -21.91 3.24
N ALA A 58 10.37 -22.58 4.34
CA ALA A 58 9.86 -23.94 4.29
C ALA A 58 8.38 -23.94 3.84
N ALA A 59 7.57 -22.99 4.33
CA ALA A 59 6.20 -22.81 3.89
C ALA A 59 6.10 -22.46 2.39
N ALA A 60 6.95 -21.56 1.90
CA ALA A 60 7.04 -21.24 0.46
C ALA A 60 7.37 -22.46 -0.39
N LYS A 61 8.36 -23.27 0.03
CA LYS A 61 8.73 -24.53 -0.64
C LYS A 61 7.63 -25.58 -0.60
N ASP A 62 6.76 -25.51 0.39
CA ASP A 62 5.58 -26.35 0.52
C ASP A 62 4.40 -25.87 -0.36
N GLY A 63 4.59 -24.79 -1.14
CA GLY A 63 3.61 -24.29 -2.08
C GLY A 63 2.68 -23.23 -1.52
N ILE A 64 2.96 -22.68 -0.32
CA ILE A 64 2.22 -21.53 0.18
C ILE A 64 2.55 -20.33 -0.71
N ALA A 65 1.53 -19.84 -1.40
CA ALA A 65 1.61 -18.76 -2.36
C ALA A 65 1.30 -17.38 -1.75
N PHE A 66 0.63 -17.34 -0.59
CA PHE A 66 0.32 -16.11 0.13
C PHE A 66 0.08 -16.35 1.61
N ALA A 67 0.12 -15.29 2.40
CA ALA A 67 -0.27 -15.31 3.80
C ALA A 67 -1.24 -14.17 4.13
N LEU A 68 -2.22 -14.45 4.99
CA LEU A 68 -3.00 -13.46 5.69
C LEU A 68 -2.46 -13.38 7.12
N ILE A 69 -1.95 -12.21 7.53
CA ILE A 69 -1.26 -12.04 8.82
C ILE A 69 -2.12 -11.17 9.74
N GLN A 70 -2.44 -11.69 10.92
CA GLN A 70 -3.23 -10.94 11.88
C GLN A 70 -2.42 -9.74 12.42
N VAL A 71 -2.91 -8.52 12.22
CA VAL A 71 -2.32 -7.31 12.80
C VAL A 71 -2.80 -7.09 14.23
N GLY A 72 -4.00 -7.54 14.56
CA GLY A 72 -4.57 -7.37 15.88
C GLY A 72 -6.03 -7.79 15.95
N ASN A 73 -6.64 -7.47 17.08
CA ASN A 73 -8.04 -7.80 17.34
C ASN A 73 -8.67 -6.81 18.33
N ARG A 74 -10.00 -6.72 18.30
CA ARG A 74 -10.76 -6.16 19.41
C ARG A 74 -11.09 -7.27 20.40
N GLY A 75 -10.85 -7.03 21.66
CA GLY A 75 -11.08 -8.00 22.74
C GLY A 75 -12.51 -8.45 22.83
N VAL A 76 -12.73 -9.77 22.82
CA VAL A 76 -14.06 -10.41 22.78
C VAL A 76 -14.95 -10.03 23.97
N LYS A 77 -14.36 -9.69 25.12
CA LYS A 77 -15.07 -9.27 26.33
C LYS A 77 -14.79 -7.83 26.73
N SER A 78 -13.52 -7.40 26.66
CA SER A 78 -13.12 -6.05 27.08
C SER A 78 -13.50 -4.96 26.08
N GLY A 79 -13.48 -5.27 24.78
CA GLY A 79 -13.68 -4.29 23.70
C GLY A 79 -12.43 -3.43 23.41
N ASP A 80 -11.31 -3.68 24.10
CA ASP A 80 -10.04 -2.99 23.85
C ASP A 80 -9.37 -3.49 22.58
N LEU A 81 -8.55 -2.65 21.96
CA LEU A 81 -7.76 -3.01 20.78
C LEU A 81 -6.41 -3.59 21.22
N PHE A 82 -6.02 -4.67 20.58
CA PHE A 82 -4.75 -5.35 20.84
C PHE A 82 -4.02 -5.60 19.52
N GLN A 83 -2.71 -5.29 19.50
CA GLN A 83 -1.83 -5.70 18.41
C GLN A 83 -1.42 -7.17 18.61
N ASP A 84 -1.34 -7.93 17.51
CA ASP A 84 -0.78 -9.27 17.56
C ASP A 84 0.75 -9.20 17.76
N GLU A 85 1.27 -9.90 18.76
CA GLU A 85 2.68 -9.83 19.14
C GLU A 85 3.64 -10.37 18.08
N MET A 86 3.18 -11.25 17.20
CA MET A 86 3.98 -11.83 16.12
C MET A 86 3.87 -11.06 14.81
N TYR A 87 2.99 -10.06 14.71
CA TYR A 87 2.70 -9.35 13.46
C TYR A 87 3.96 -8.88 12.73
N THR A 88 4.83 -8.13 13.40
CA THR A 88 6.06 -7.60 12.79
C THR A 88 7.00 -8.71 12.34
N ALA A 89 7.20 -9.73 13.19
CA ALA A 89 8.08 -10.85 12.85
C ALA A 89 7.56 -11.67 11.67
N TYR A 90 6.24 -11.82 11.56
CA TYR A 90 5.61 -12.53 10.44
C TYR A 90 5.70 -11.73 9.13
N MET A 91 5.45 -10.41 9.18
CA MET A 91 5.60 -9.54 8.02
C MET A 91 7.04 -9.55 7.46
N ASP A 92 8.03 -9.46 8.34
CA ASP A 92 9.44 -9.50 7.95
C ASP A 92 9.83 -10.88 7.40
N GLY A 93 9.34 -11.95 8.02
CA GLY A 93 9.62 -13.32 7.61
C GLY A 93 8.99 -13.67 6.26
N ALA A 94 7.74 -13.29 6.03
CA ALA A 94 7.05 -13.48 4.74
C ALA A 94 7.74 -12.70 3.62
N ALA A 95 8.11 -11.44 3.89
CA ALA A 95 8.85 -10.62 2.92
C ALA A 95 10.21 -11.22 2.55
N ALA A 96 10.96 -11.77 3.53
CA ALA A 96 12.24 -12.43 3.28
C ALA A 96 12.10 -13.74 2.46
N ALA A 97 10.92 -14.33 2.42
CA ALA A 97 10.59 -15.54 1.66
C ALA A 97 9.84 -15.25 0.35
N ASP A 98 9.70 -13.97 -0.04
CA ASP A 98 8.93 -13.52 -1.21
C ASP A 98 7.47 -14.01 -1.21
N ILE A 99 6.85 -14.18 -0.02
CA ILE A 99 5.45 -14.54 0.12
C ILE A 99 4.60 -13.26 0.18
N PRO A 100 3.71 -13.01 -0.80
CA PRO A 100 2.76 -11.90 -0.75
C PRO A 100 1.86 -11.98 0.46
N VAL A 101 1.56 -10.82 1.07
CA VAL A 101 0.77 -10.77 2.30
C VAL A 101 -0.45 -9.86 2.18
N GLY A 102 -1.55 -10.32 2.77
CA GLY A 102 -2.67 -9.53 3.22
C GLY A 102 -2.66 -9.45 4.75
N VAL A 103 -3.47 -8.57 5.30
CA VAL A 103 -3.53 -8.34 6.75
C VAL A 103 -4.92 -8.61 7.25
N THR A 104 -5.06 -9.30 8.39
CA THR A 104 -6.35 -9.57 9.02
C THR A 104 -6.50 -8.82 10.34
N PHE A 105 -7.72 -8.42 10.64
CA PHE A 105 -8.10 -7.88 11.94
C PHE A 105 -9.36 -8.58 12.44
N SER A 106 -9.30 -9.14 13.66
CA SER A 106 -10.45 -9.82 14.27
C SER A 106 -11.35 -8.80 14.96
N SER A 107 -12.44 -8.45 14.28
CA SER A 107 -13.38 -7.43 14.71
C SER A 107 -14.42 -7.96 15.69
N GLN A 108 -14.76 -7.13 16.66
CA GLN A 108 -15.89 -7.28 17.57
C GLN A 108 -16.68 -5.97 17.67
N ALA A 109 -16.70 -5.16 16.61
CA ALA A 109 -17.35 -3.86 16.57
C ALA A 109 -18.87 -3.99 16.77
N LEU A 110 -19.43 -3.20 17.68
CA LEU A 110 -20.85 -3.13 17.96
C LEU A 110 -21.57 -2.02 17.19
N ASP A 111 -20.82 -1.01 16.79
CA ASP A 111 -21.32 0.12 15.98
C ASP A 111 -20.27 0.58 14.96
N THR A 112 -20.64 1.56 14.12
CA THR A 112 -19.78 2.08 13.07
C THR A 112 -18.57 2.84 13.61
N ALA A 113 -18.68 3.48 14.78
CA ALA A 113 -17.57 4.21 15.39
C ALA A 113 -16.46 3.26 15.86
N GLU A 114 -16.82 2.13 16.46
CA GLU A 114 -15.86 1.08 16.80
C GLU A 114 -15.24 0.44 15.56
N ALA A 115 -16.03 0.20 14.50
CA ALA A 115 -15.52 -0.34 13.24
C ALA A 115 -14.54 0.63 12.56
N GLU A 116 -14.80 1.93 12.60
CA GLU A 116 -13.87 2.95 12.12
C GLU A 116 -12.59 3.03 12.97
N GLU A 117 -12.71 2.89 14.29
CA GLU A 117 -11.57 2.84 15.20
C GLU A 117 -10.67 1.64 14.89
N GLU A 118 -11.25 0.45 14.67
CA GLU A 118 -10.54 -0.76 14.25
C GLU A 118 -9.79 -0.54 12.93
N ALA A 119 -10.44 0.06 11.93
CA ALA A 119 -9.80 0.34 10.64
C ALA A 119 -8.62 1.32 10.78
N ARG A 120 -8.76 2.37 11.59
CA ARG A 120 -7.65 3.32 11.87
C ARG A 120 -6.51 2.61 12.59
N PHE A 121 -6.81 1.77 13.59
CA PHE A 121 -5.81 0.96 14.27
C PHE A 121 -5.02 0.10 13.27
N VAL A 122 -5.69 -0.59 12.34
CA VAL A 122 -5.02 -1.37 11.29
C VAL A 122 -4.09 -0.47 10.48
N LEU A 123 -4.57 0.69 10.01
CA LEU A 123 -3.78 1.60 9.17
C LEU A 123 -2.57 2.21 9.88
N GLU A 124 -2.60 2.34 11.20
CA GLU A 124 -1.45 2.78 11.99
C GLU A 124 -0.31 1.75 12.04
N HIS A 125 -0.64 0.46 11.91
CA HIS A 125 0.31 -0.64 12.02
C HIS A 125 0.81 -1.16 10.68
N VAL A 126 0.01 -1.02 9.60
CA VAL A 126 0.41 -1.52 8.28
C VAL A 126 1.35 -0.56 7.57
N LYS A 127 2.49 -1.09 7.12
CA LYS A 127 3.40 -0.38 6.22
C LYS A 127 3.02 -0.75 4.78
N ARG A 128 2.74 0.26 3.97
CA ARG A 128 2.14 0.11 2.64
C ARG A 128 2.95 -0.78 1.69
N ASP A 129 4.26 -0.78 1.83
CA ASP A 129 5.16 -1.50 0.94
C ASP A 129 5.14 -3.02 1.14
N ASN A 130 4.55 -3.48 2.24
CA ASN A 130 4.53 -4.89 2.64
C ASN A 130 3.15 -5.55 2.51
N VAL A 131 2.09 -4.82 2.13
CA VAL A 131 0.73 -5.38 2.00
C VAL A 131 0.28 -5.30 0.55
N GLN A 132 0.31 -6.44 -0.14
CA GLN A 132 -0.03 -6.57 -1.56
C GLN A 132 -1.43 -7.19 -1.79
N LEU A 133 -1.97 -7.86 -0.78
CA LEU A 133 -3.27 -8.52 -0.79
C LEU A 133 -4.26 -7.76 0.10
N PRO A 134 -5.54 -8.14 0.16
CA PRO A 134 -6.53 -7.40 0.90
C PRO A 134 -6.22 -7.20 2.38
N ILE A 135 -6.74 -6.10 2.93
CA ILE A 135 -6.93 -5.93 4.37
C ILE A 135 -8.32 -6.48 4.72
N VAL A 136 -8.32 -7.45 5.59
CA VAL A 136 -9.46 -8.31 5.89
C VAL A 136 -10.05 -7.98 7.25
N MET A 137 -11.33 -7.63 7.30
CA MET A 137 -12.12 -7.65 8.53
C MET A 137 -12.61 -9.08 8.77
N ASN A 138 -12.06 -9.76 9.77
CA ASN A 138 -12.62 -11.01 10.28
C ASN A 138 -13.75 -10.67 11.27
N TYR A 139 -14.99 -10.79 10.82
CA TYR A 139 -16.15 -10.42 11.62
C TYR A 139 -16.97 -11.67 11.96
N ALA A 140 -16.79 -12.15 13.16
CA ALA A 140 -17.30 -13.47 13.56
C ALA A 140 -17.72 -13.52 15.03
N TYR A 141 -18.69 -14.35 15.31
CA TYR A 141 -19.02 -14.80 16.65
C TYR A 141 -17.91 -15.69 17.21
N TYR A 142 -17.73 -15.69 18.51
CA TYR A 142 -16.59 -16.39 19.12
C TYR A 142 -16.99 -17.74 19.75
N ASP A 143 -17.67 -17.74 20.86
CA ASP A 143 -18.03 -18.97 21.59
C ASP A 143 -19.43 -18.89 22.24
N GLY A 144 -20.26 -17.98 21.79
CA GLY A 144 -21.57 -17.70 22.38
C GLY A 144 -21.52 -16.75 23.59
N SER A 145 -20.34 -16.36 24.06
CA SER A 145 -20.15 -15.48 25.21
C SER A 145 -19.49 -14.13 24.87
N GLY A 146 -19.15 -13.91 23.59
CA GLY A 146 -18.52 -12.68 23.12
C GLY A 146 -19.47 -11.49 23.12
N ARG A 147 -18.88 -10.28 23.12
CA ARG A 147 -19.65 -9.03 23.12
C ARG A 147 -20.54 -8.88 21.88
N LEU A 148 -20.07 -9.37 20.72
CA LEU A 148 -20.83 -9.31 19.48
C LEU A 148 -22.10 -10.18 19.53
N GLU A 149 -22.00 -11.39 20.09
CA GLU A 149 -23.15 -12.27 20.31
C GLU A 149 -24.13 -11.68 21.32
N GLN A 150 -23.61 -11.15 22.44
CA GLN A 150 -24.43 -10.60 23.51
C GLN A 150 -25.17 -9.32 23.11
N ALA A 151 -24.60 -8.54 22.19
CA ALA A 151 -25.21 -7.30 21.71
C ALA A 151 -26.44 -7.51 20.82
N ASN A 152 -26.63 -8.71 20.27
CA ASN A 152 -27.76 -9.06 19.41
C ASN A 152 -28.05 -8.01 18.33
N LEU A 153 -27.02 -7.57 17.62
CA LEU A 153 -27.13 -6.53 16.61
C LEU A 153 -28.03 -6.97 15.44
N SER A 154 -28.76 -6.01 14.89
CA SER A 154 -29.51 -6.22 13.64
C SER A 154 -28.57 -6.50 12.46
N GLN A 155 -29.07 -7.19 11.45
CA GLN A 155 -28.37 -7.41 10.18
C GLN A 155 -27.91 -6.09 9.54
N SER A 156 -28.76 -5.04 9.61
CA SER A 156 -28.44 -3.71 9.13
C SER A 156 -27.25 -3.09 9.87
N GLN A 157 -27.19 -3.22 11.21
CA GLN A 157 -26.09 -2.65 11.99
C GLN A 157 -24.77 -3.37 11.70
N LYS A 158 -24.78 -4.71 11.65
CA LYS A 158 -23.58 -5.48 11.29
C LYS A 158 -23.08 -5.13 9.89
N THR A 159 -23.98 -4.97 8.93
CA THR A 159 -23.64 -4.52 7.57
C THR A 159 -23.04 -3.13 7.58
N ALA A 160 -23.62 -2.18 8.34
CA ALA A 160 -23.08 -0.83 8.47
C ALA A 160 -21.66 -0.81 9.09
N ASN A 161 -21.40 -1.68 10.07
CA ASN A 161 -20.06 -1.81 10.68
C ASN A 161 -19.04 -2.29 9.66
N VAL A 162 -19.36 -3.28 8.82
CA VAL A 162 -18.49 -3.76 7.74
C VAL A 162 -18.21 -2.64 6.73
N LEU A 163 -19.25 -1.92 6.30
CA LEU A 163 -19.09 -0.81 5.35
C LEU A 163 -18.24 0.32 5.91
N ALA A 164 -18.36 0.63 7.20
CA ALA A 164 -17.56 1.66 7.87
C ALA A 164 -16.07 1.28 7.94
N PHE A 165 -15.75 0.06 8.38
CA PHE A 165 -14.38 -0.45 8.38
C PHE A 165 -13.77 -0.46 6.97
N CYS A 166 -14.45 -1.12 6.04
CA CYS A 166 -13.96 -1.32 4.68
C CYS A 166 -13.87 0.01 3.89
N GLY A 167 -14.73 0.98 4.18
CA GLY A 167 -14.68 2.32 3.59
C GLY A 167 -13.35 3.03 3.92
N ILE A 168 -12.93 3.04 5.19
CA ILE A 168 -11.66 3.64 5.62
C ILE A 168 -10.46 2.91 4.99
N ILE A 169 -10.50 1.58 4.93
CA ILE A 169 -9.44 0.78 4.28
C ILE A 169 -9.32 1.13 2.80
N ARG A 170 -10.45 1.20 2.09
CA ARG A 170 -10.50 1.60 0.67
C ARG A 170 -9.98 3.01 0.45
N ASP A 171 -10.42 3.97 1.26
CA ASP A 171 -10.02 5.37 1.14
C ASP A 171 -8.52 5.56 1.39
N ALA A 172 -7.92 4.68 2.20
CA ALA A 172 -6.48 4.58 2.36
C ALA A 172 -5.77 3.92 1.15
N GLY A 173 -6.52 3.40 0.18
CA GLY A 173 -6.03 2.81 -1.08
C GLY A 173 -5.64 1.35 -0.98
N TYR A 174 -6.14 0.62 0.00
CA TYR A 174 -6.04 -0.84 0.07
C TYR A 174 -7.32 -1.49 -0.46
N GLN A 175 -7.21 -2.76 -0.87
CA GLN A 175 -8.38 -3.57 -1.18
C GLN A 175 -9.00 -4.07 0.12
N PRO A 176 -10.26 -3.73 0.44
CA PRO A 176 -10.94 -4.29 1.60
C PRO A 176 -11.53 -5.67 1.31
N MET A 177 -11.55 -6.53 2.33
CA MET A 177 -12.24 -7.82 2.31
C MET A 177 -12.97 -8.03 3.63
N LEU A 178 -14.18 -8.58 3.55
CA LEU A 178 -14.85 -9.18 4.70
C LEU A 178 -14.62 -10.68 4.68
N CYS A 179 -14.11 -11.24 5.77
CA CYS A 179 -14.10 -12.68 6.00
C CYS A 179 -15.04 -13.05 7.16
N ALA A 180 -15.93 -13.99 6.93
CA ALA A 180 -16.84 -14.50 7.94
C ALA A 180 -17.25 -15.93 7.64
N SER A 181 -17.91 -16.60 8.63
CA SER A 181 -18.45 -17.93 8.39
C SER A 181 -19.57 -17.90 7.34
N ARG A 182 -19.78 -19.02 6.65
CA ARG A 182 -20.87 -19.17 5.69
C ARG A 182 -22.21 -18.74 6.29
N ASP A 183 -22.49 -19.15 7.51
CA ASP A 183 -23.78 -18.88 8.16
C ASP A 183 -23.92 -17.39 8.50
N PHE A 184 -22.84 -16.72 8.92
CA PHE A 184 -22.82 -15.29 9.17
C PHE A 184 -23.05 -14.49 7.87
N LEU A 185 -22.38 -14.86 6.78
CA LEU A 185 -22.57 -14.25 5.46
C LEU A 185 -24.00 -14.42 4.93
N THR A 186 -24.67 -15.51 5.30
CA THR A 186 -26.03 -15.82 4.81
C THR A 186 -27.10 -15.15 5.65
N ASN A 187 -26.95 -15.11 6.98
CA ASN A 187 -28.03 -14.80 7.91
C ASN A 187 -27.82 -13.47 8.66
N ASP A 188 -26.57 -13.01 8.83
CA ASP A 188 -26.24 -11.95 9.76
C ASP A 188 -25.91 -10.61 9.11
N ILE A 189 -25.70 -10.58 7.80
CA ILE A 189 -25.35 -9.36 7.03
C ILE A 189 -26.01 -9.36 5.66
N TYR A 190 -26.10 -8.19 5.03
CA TYR A 190 -26.55 -8.03 3.64
C TYR A 190 -25.35 -8.17 2.68
N THR A 191 -24.92 -9.40 2.44
CA THR A 191 -23.71 -9.72 1.66
C THR A 191 -23.73 -9.09 0.25
N GLU A 192 -24.87 -9.05 -0.42
CA GLU A 192 -24.96 -8.43 -1.75
C GLU A 192 -24.76 -6.90 -1.71
N GLN A 193 -25.17 -6.24 -0.63
CA GLN A 193 -24.89 -4.81 -0.44
C GLN A 193 -23.38 -4.57 -0.27
N ILE A 194 -22.69 -5.42 0.49
CA ILE A 194 -21.25 -5.35 0.71
C ILE A 194 -20.49 -5.52 -0.61
N LYS A 195 -20.88 -6.48 -1.44
CA LYS A 195 -20.28 -6.71 -2.77
C LYS A 195 -20.46 -5.53 -3.72
N GLN A 196 -21.57 -4.81 -3.66
CA GLN A 196 -21.83 -3.63 -4.48
C GLN A 196 -20.87 -2.46 -4.16
N ASP A 197 -20.28 -2.48 -2.96
CA ASP A 197 -19.31 -1.47 -2.52
C ASP A 197 -17.85 -1.84 -2.80
N ASP A 198 -17.61 -2.77 -3.73
CA ASP A 198 -16.30 -3.27 -4.15
C ASP A 198 -15.47 -3.89 -3.00
N ILE A 199 -16.15 -4.50 -2.05
CA ILE A 199 -15.57 -5.24 -0.94
C ILE A 199 -15.51 -6.72 -1.32
N GLN A 200 -14.31 -7.31 -1.26
CA GLN A 200 -14.15 -8.74 -1.50
C GLN A 200 -14.75 -9.56 -0.36
N ILE A 201 -15.17 -10.79 -0.68
CA ILE A 201 -15.73 -11.72 0.29
C ILE A 201 -14.79 -12.89 0.51
N GLY A 202 -14.42 -13.11 1.76
CA GLY A 202 -13.81 -14.32 2.27
C GLY A 202 -14.88 -15.17 2.98
N VAL A 203 -14.91 -16.46 2.74
CA VAL A 203 -15.81 -17.40 3.43
C VAL A 203 -15.02 -18.39 4.25
N ALA A 204 -15.31 -18.50 5.54
CA ALA A 204 -14.84 -19.59 6.38
C ALA A 204 -15.91 -20.71 6.37
N HIS A 205 -15.56 -21.84 5.75
CA HIS A 205 -16.45 -23.00 5.66
C HIS A 205 -15.60 -24.28 5.54
N TYR A 206 -15.45 -25.00 6.61
CA TYR A 206 -14.50 -26.13 6.75
C TYR A 206 -15.06 -27.41 6.15
N THR A 207 -15.12 -27.45 4.82
CA THR A 207 -15.68 -28.55 4.01
C THR A 207 -14.96 -28.60 2.67
N THR A 208 -15.26 -29.61 1.85
CA THR A 208 -14.71 -29.76 0.50
C THR A 208 -15.51 -29.03 -0.59
N GLN A 209 -16.67 -28.47 -0.24
CA GLN A 209 -17.52 -27.71 -1.13
C GLN A 209 -18.29 -26.66 -0.34
N THR A 210 -18.32 -25.42 -0.81
CA THR A 210 -19.14 -24.37 -0.21
C THR A 210 -20.32 -24.02 -1.11
N SER A 211 -21.48 -23.74 -0.49
CA SER A 211 -22.66 -23.22 -1.18
C SER A 211 -22.62 -21.70 -1.36
N CYS A 212 -21.62 -21.00 -0.78
CA CYS A 212 -21.45 -19.58 -0.99
C CYS A 212 -21.04 -19.30 -2.44
N THR A 213 -21.51 -18.17 -2.95
CA THR A 213 -21.18 -17.68 -4.29
C THR A 213 -20.56 -16.29 -4.20
N GLY A 214 -19.73 -15.91 -5.16
CA GLY A 214 -19.15 -14.59 -5.22
C GLY A 214 -18.12 -14.30 -4.13
N TYR A 215 -17.40 -15.30 -3.66
CA TYR A 215 -16.23 -15.16 -2.79
C TYR A 215 -14.95 -15.13 -3.63
N THR A 216 -13.93 -14.46 -3.10
CA THR A 216 -12.57 -14.46 -3.65
C THR A 216 -11.60 -15.23 -2.76
N CYS A 217 -11.91 -15.42 -1.49
CA CYS A 217 -11.13 -16.21 -0.57
C CYS A 217 -12.01 -17.26 0.12
N TRP A 218 -11.50 -18.48 0.26
CA TRP A 218 -12.19 -19.53 1.00
C TRP A 218 -11.26 -20.18 2.00
N GLN A 219 -11.51 -19.94 3.30
CA GLN A 219 -10.85 -20.66 4.38
C GLN A 219 -11.53 -22.03 4.51
N TYR A 220 -10.85 -23.06 4.00
CA TYR A 220 -11.43 -24.40 3.89
C TYR A 220 -11.08 -25.34 5.05
N THR A 221 -10.11 -24.96 5.88
CA THR A 221 -9.76 -25.65 7.13
C THR A 221 -9.13 -24.69 8.13
N GLY A 222 -9.39 -24.94 9.42
CA GLY A 222 -8.70 -24.27 10.55
C GLY A 222 -7.59 -25.13 11.17
N SER A 223 -7.27 -26.28 10.57
CA SER A 223 -6.34 -27.26 11.14
C SER A 223 -5.46 -27.91 10.07
N GLY A 224 -4.97 -27.12 9.11
CA GLY A 224 -4.03 -27.58 8.09
C GLY A 224 -2.65 -27.84 8.68
N ARG A 225 -1.86 -28.69 7.99
CA ARG A 225 -0.47 -28.97 8.31
C ARG A 225 0.42 -28.46 7.20
N VAL A 226 1.26 -27.46 7.50
CA VAL A 226 2.17 -26.83 6.55
C VAL A 226 3.60 -26.98 7.04
N ASN A 227 4.50 -27.39 6.16
CA ASN A 227 5.91 -27.48 6.51
C ASN A 227 6.47 -26.10 6.88
N GLY A 228 7.12 -26.02 8.02
CA GLY A 228 7.61 -24.76 8.56
C GLY A 228 6.66 -24.09 9.55
N VAL A 229 5.42 -24.57 9.71
CA VAL A 229 4.50 -24.18 10.78
C VAL A 229 4.40 -25.29 11.81
N SER A 230 4.65 -24.98 13.08
CA SER A 230 4.73 -26.03 14.14
C SER A 230 3.36 -26.46 14.66
N SER A 231 2.33 -25.63 14.49
CA SER A 231 0.94 -25.86 14.91
C SER A 231 0.05 -26.26 13.73
N ASP A 232 -1.18 -26.63 14.02
CA ASP A 232 -2.26 -26.60 13.04
C ASP A 232 -2.51 -25.15 12.63
N VAL A 233 -2.73 -24.89 11.34
CA VAL A 233 -2.88 -23.54 10.77
C VAL A 233 -4.10 -23.44 9.88
N SER A 234 -4.74 -22.28 9.85
CA SER A 234 -5.84 -22.00 8.93
C SER A 234 -5.32 -21.90 7.50
N CYS A 235 -5.98 -22.62 6.57
CA CYS A 235 -5.59 -22.62 5.16
C CYS A 235 -6.72 -22.08 4.28
N ASN A 236 -6.31 -21.35 3.24
CA ASN A 236 -7.21 -20.61 2.37
C ASN A 236 -6.90 -20.87 0.89
N PHE A 237 -7.94 -20.94 0.07
CA PHE A 237 -7.85 -20.75 -1.36
C PHE A 237 -8.16 -19.30 -1.71
N TYR A 238 -7.30 -18.67 -2.52
CA TYR A 238 -7.57 -17.36 -3.12
C TYR A 238 -7.81 -17.54 -4.62
N LEU A 239 -8.95 -17.01 -5.10
CA LEU A 239 -9.42 -17.19 -6.47
C LEU A 239 -9.29 -15.87 -7.23
N THR A 240 -8.58 -15.91 -8.35
CA THR A 240 -8.42 -14.75 -9.23
C THR A 240 -8.47 -15.17 -10.70
N THR A 241 -8.82 -14.25 -11.58
CA THR A 241 -8.81 -14.49 -13.04
C THR A 241 -7.44 -14.22 -13.67
N GLY A 242 -6.44 -13.90 -12.88
CA GLY A 242 -5.09 -13.55 -13.32
C GLY A 242 -4.05 -13.84 -12.25
N ASP A 243 -3.06 -12.99 -12.17
CA ASP A 243 -2.01 -13.08 -11.14
C ASP A 243 -2.59 -12.87 -9.74
N LEU A 244 -1.99 -13.51 -8.74
CA LEU A 244 -2.39 -13.38 -7.33
C LEU A 244 -2.31 -11.93 -6.85
N ILE A 245 -1.30 -11.21 -7.27
CA ILE A 245 -1.19 -9.77 -7.10
C ILE A 245 -1.70 -9.12 -8.38
N PRO A 246 -2.97 -8.67 -8.41
CA PRO A 246 -3.47 -8.00 -9.59
C PRO A 246 -2.66 -6.73 -9.81
N LYS A 247 -2.19 -6.54 -11.03
CA LYS A 247 -1.58 -5.27 -11.44
C LYS A 247 -2.68 -4.23 -11.59
N HIS A 248 -3.25 -3.76 -10.47
CA HIS A 248 -4.19 -2.65 -10.49
C HIS A 248 -3.46 -1.37 -10.84
N THR A 249 -3.92 -0.70 -11.87
CA THR A 249 -3.39 0.60 -12.25
C THR A 249 -3.84 1.69 -11.28
N VAL A 250 -2.94 2.62 -10.97
CA VAL A 250 -3.19 3.73 -10.05
C VAL A 250 -3.53 4.99 -10.81
N CYS A 251 -4.60 5.66 -10.43
CA CYS A 251 -5.05 6.93 -11.03
C CYS A 251 -5.30 6.83 -12.56
N GLY A 252 -5.58 5.64 -13.10
CA GLY A 252 -5.77 5.41 -14.51
C GLY A 252 -4.48 5.31 -15.35
N PHE A 253 -3.31 5.37 -14.70
CA PHE A 253 -2.02 5.22 -15.38
C PHE A 253 -1.71 3.75 -15.62
N GLN A 254 -1.54 3.37 -16.89
CA GLN A 254 -1.24 1.98 -17.29
C GLN A 254 0.19 1.53 -16.92
N ASP A 255 1.05 2.44 -16.54
CA ASP A 255 2.45 2.24 -16.17
C ASP A 255 2.73 2.46 -14.67
N VAL A 256 1.68 2.53 -13.85
CA VAL A 256 1.76 2.61 -12.38
C VAL A 256 0.81 1.58 -11.80
N PHE A 257 1.37 0.59 -11.15
CA PHE A 257 0.59 -0.49 -10.55
C PHE A 257 0.56 -0.33 -9.02
N SER A 258 -0.50 -0.83 -8.39
CA SER A 258 -0.66 -0.76 -6.93
C SER A 258 0.47 -1.46 -6.17
N SER A 259 1.14 -2.43 -6.80
CA SER A 259 2.32 -3.12 -6.28
C SER A 259 3.62 -2.32 -6.39
N ASP A 260 3.64 -1.22 -7.12
CA ASP A 260 4.85 -0.40 -7.25
C ASP A 260 5.12 0.37 -5.96
N TRP A 261 6.37 0.38 -5.50
CA TRP A 261 6.77 1.11 -4.29
C TRP A 261 6.41 2.60 -4.31
N PHE A 262 6.33 3.17 -5.50
CA PHE A 262 6.00 4.58 -5.73
C PHE A 262 4.49 4.83 -5.93
N ALA A 263 3.66 3.81 -6.03
CA ALA A 263 2.23 3.95 -6.32
C ALA A 263 1.50 4.90 -5.35
N PRO A 264 1.74 4.83 -4.02
CA PRO A 264 1.15 5.76 -3.07
C PRO A 264 1.59 7.21 -3.25
N ALA A 265 2.84 7.40 -3.69
CA ALA A 265 3.36 8.74 -3.93
C ALA A 265 2.80 9.33 -5.23
N VAL A 266 2.70 8.52 -6.28
CA VAL A 266 2.06 8.92 -7.54
C VAL A 266 0.60 9.29 -7.31
N SER A 267 -0.15 8.46 -6.56
CA SER A 267 -1.54 8.77 -6.20
C SER A 267 -1.65 10.10 -5.44
N PHE A 268 -0.76 10.33 -4.47
CA PHE A 268 -0.73 11.56 -3.69
C PHE A 268 -0.48 12.79 -4.56
N VAL A 269 0.57 12.79 -5.38
CA VAL A 269 0.92 13.98 -6.20
C VAL A 269 -0.09 14.24 -7.30
N PHE A 270 -0.72 13.20 -7.85
CA PHE A 270 -1.76 13.33 -8.85
C PHE A 270 -3.07 13.91 -8.26
N ARG A 271 -3.55 13.34 -7.15
CA ARG A 271 -4.79 13.80 -6.49
C ARG A 271 -4.69 15.22 -5.94
N ASN A 272 -3.50 15.66 -5.56
CA ASN A 272 -3.25 17.03 -5.10
C ASN A 272 -2.86 17.99 -6.24
N ASN A 273 -3.02 17.60 -7.51
CA ASN A 273 -2.71 18.40 -8.69
C ASN A 273 -1.26 18.93 -8.75
N LEU A 274 -0.32 18.21 -8.13
CA LEU A 274 1.10 18.56 -8.11
C LEU A 274 1.83 18.06 -9.34
N MET A 275 1.59 16.79 -9.71
CA MET A 275 2.16 16.17 -10.89
C MET A 275 1.07 15.45 -11.67
N ASN A 276 1.06 15.68 -12.98
CA ASN A 276 0.21 14.96 -13.94
C ASN A 276 1.02 13.88 -14.65
N GLY A 277 0.32 12.99 -15.37
CA GLY A 277 0.96 12.09 -16.32
C GLY A 277 1.60 12.82 -17.50
N ASN A 278 2.50 12.15 -18.20
CA ASN A 278 3.00 12.59 -19.51
C ASN A 278 1.89 12.47 -20.59
N SER A 279 0.91 11.60 -20.32
CA SER A 279 -0.34 11.47 -21.07
C SER A 279 -1.48 11.12 -20.10
N PRO A 280 -2.74 11.08 -20.54
CA PRO A 280 -3.86 10.67 -19.71
C PRO A 280 -3.71 9.26 -19.11
N THR A 281 -2.93 8.39 -19.76
CA THR A 281 -2.78 6.98 -19.36
C THR A 281 -1.37 6.59 -18.93
N GLN A 282 -0.40 7.53 -18.95
CA GLN A 282 0.98 7.24 -18.60
C GLN A 282 1.58 8.29 -17.68
N PHE A 283 2.06 7.86 -16.53
CA PHE A 283 2.81 8.70 -15.58
C PHE A 283 4.27 8.81 -15.95
N ALA A 284 4.85 7.79 -16.59
CA ALA A 284 6.27 7.64 -16.88
C ALA A 284 7.16 7.65 -15.62
N PRO A 285 6.95 6.74 -14.65
CA PRO A 285 7.59 6.78 -13.33
C PRO A 285 9.11 6.73 -13.37
N HIS A 286 9.68 6.02 -14.34
CA HIS A 286 11.14 5.83 -14.50
C HIS A 286 11.81 6.91 -15.36
N ALA A 287 11.05 7.80 -15.98
CA ALA A 287 11.62 8.93 -16.72
C ALA A 287 12.22 9.95 -15.74
N ALA A 288 13.32 10.59 -16.14
CA ALA A 288 13.90 11.67 -15.35
C ALA A 288 12.96 12.88 -15.30
N LEU A 289 12.89 13.51 -14.14
CA LEU A 289 12.17 14.78 -13.99
C LEU A 289 13.10 15.93 -14.44
N THR A 290 12.59 16.85 -15.24
CA THR A 290 13.39 17.98 -15.70
C THR A 290 13.29 19.18 -14.75
N ARG A 291 14.25 20.11 -14.85
CA ARG A 291 14.27 21.33 -14.05
C ARG A 291 13.01 22.18 -14.26
N ALA A 292 12.52 22.28 -15.51
CA ALA A 292 11.27 22.99 -15.80
C ALA A 292 10.05 22.33 -15.14
N MET A 293 10.01 21.00 -15.12
CA MET A 293 8.92 20.25 -14.43
C MET A 293 8.94 20.52 -12.93
N VAL A 294 10.12 20.61 -12.30
CA VAL A 294 10.22 20.93 -10.85
C VAL A 294 9.71 22.35 -10.57
N ALA A 295 10.11 23.33 -11.40
CA ALA A 295 9.59 24.68 -11.28
C ALA A 295 8.06 24.71 -11.39
N GLN A 296 7.49 23.96 -12.34
CA GLN A 296 6.05 23.87 -12.54
C GLN A 296 5.31 23.21 -11.37
N VAL A 297 5.89 22.15 -10.78
CA VAL A 297 5.31 21.49 -9.60
C VAL A 297 5.22 22.46 -8.42
N LEU A 298 6.29 23.16 -8.11
CA LEU A 298 6.30 24.12 -7.00
C LEU A 298 5.42 25.35 -7.27
N TYR A 299 5.35 25.79 -8.52
CA TYR A 299 4.46 26.86 -8.96
C TYR A 299 2.98 26.46 -8.78
N ASN A 300 2.62 25.22 -9.19
CA ASN A 300 1.28 24.67 -8.97
C ASN A 300 0.95 24.60 -7.47
N PHE A 301 1.87 24.05 -6.68
CA PHE A 301 1.70 23.93 -5.23
C PHE A 301 1.54 25.30 -4.54
N SER A 302 2.18 26.34 -5.05
CA SER A 302 2.06 27.71 -4.55
C SER A 302 0.78 28.44 -4.98
N GLY A 303 -0.15 27.75 -5.64
CA GLY A 303 -1.42 28.35 -6.11
C GLY A 303 -1.28 29.17 -7.40
N ARG A 304 -0.18 28.99 -8.15
CA ARG A 304 0.09 29.71 -9.41
C ARG A 304 0.00 31.23 -9.27
N PRO A 305 0.79 31.84 -8.38
CA PRO A 305 0.74 33.27 -8.16
C PRO A 305 1.04 34.08 -9.43
N ALA A 306 0.53 35.31 -9.52
CA ALA A 306 0.78 36.17 -10.66
C ALA A 306 2.27 36.43 -10.85
N VAL A 307 2.74 36.35 -12.08
CA VAL A 307 4.13 36.62 -12.47
C VAL A 307 4.17 37.94 -13.23
N THR A 308 4.95 38.90 -12.75
CA THR A 308 4.99 40.26 -13.27
C THR A 308 6.09 40.51 -14.29
N GLN A 309 7.09 39.64 -14.33
CA GLN A 309 8.24 39.76 -15.25
C GLN A 309 8.57 38.38 -15.84
N ALA A 310 8.94 38.35 -17.11
CA ALA A 310 9.43 37.15 -17.77
C ALA A 310 10.75 36.67 -17.14
N ALA A 311 11.06 35.38 -17.32
CA ALA A 311 12.37 34.85 -16.93
C ALA A 311 13.49 35.47 -17.78
N SER A 312 14.65 35.71 -17.15
CA SER A 312 15.81 36.33 -17.84
C SER A 312 16.72 35.34 -18.55
N PHE A 313 16.31 34.10 -18.75
CA PHE A 313 17.12 33.01 -19.31
C PHE A 313 16.95 32.93 -20.82
N SER A 314 18.07 32.76 -21.55
CA SER A 314 18.09 32.74 -23.02
C SER A 314 17.40 31.52 -23.66
N ASP A 315 17.22 30.45 -22.89
CA ASP A 315 16.56 29.22 -23.32
C ASP A 315 15.08 29.10 -22.82
N VAL A 316 14.51 30.18 -22.30
CA VAL A 316 13.12 30.26 -21.83
C VAL A 316 12.39 31.35 -22.58
N SER A 317 11.52 30.95 -23.53
CA SER A 317 10.63 31.86 -24.24
C SER A 317 9.24 31.88 -23.62
N ASP A 318 8.53 33.00 -23.73
CA ASP A 318 7.26 33.25 -23.03
C ASP A 318 6.12 32.31 -23.47
N ASP A 319 6.20 31.70 -24.64
CA ASP A 319 5.24 30.76 -25.20
C ASP A 319 5.39 29.34 -24.64
N GLN A 320 6.48 29.05 -23.92
CA GLN A 320 6.70 27.73 -23.34
C GLN A 320 5.79 27.50 -22.13
N TRP A 321 5.28 26.27 -22.00
CA TRP A 321 4.33 25.89 -20.97
C TRP A 321 4.84 26.13 -19.53
N PHE A 322 6.16 26.12 -19.34
CA PHE A 322 6.82 26.32 -18.06
C PHE A 322 7.31 27.76 -17.83
N ALA A 323 7.19 28.66 -18.79
CA ALA A 323 7.78 30.00 -18.73
C ALA A 323 7.39 30.76 -17.45
N LYS A 324 6.11 30.78 -17.11
CA LYS A 324 5.61 31.41 -15.87
C LYS A 324 6.17 30.77 -14.60
N ALA A 325 6.29 29.44 -14.59
CA ALA A 325 6.81 28.73 -13.44
C ALA A 325 8.31 28.99 -13.23
N VAL A 326 9.08 29.05 -14.32
CA VAL A 326 10.52 29.39 -14.26
C VAL A 326 10.71 30.85 -13.84
N ALA A 327 9.95 31.78 -14.38
CA ALA A 327 10.02 33.19 -13.99
C ALA A 327 9.66 33.38 -12.49
N TRP A 328 8.63 32.73 -12.00
CA TRP A 328 8.26 32.69 -10.60
C TRP A 328 9.36 32.10 -9.70
N ALA A 329 9.93 30.98 -10.10
CA ALA A 329 11.01 30.31 -9.34
C ALA A 329 12.27 31.18 -9.28
N GLN A 330 12.59 31.92 -10.35
CA GLN A 330 13.69 32.89 -10.40
C GLN A 330 13.43 34.08 -9.47
N GLN A 331 12.24 34.70 -9.57
CA GLN A 331 11.86 35.90 -8.76
C GLN A 331 11.82 35.60 -7.26
N ASN A 332 11.64 34.36 -6.88
CA ASN A 332 11.59 33.93 -5.48
C ASN A 332 12.89 33.28 -4.99
N ASP A 333 13.97 33.32 -5.76
CA ASP A 333 15.29 32.73 -5.45
C ASP A 333 15.22 31.22 -5.17
N ILE A 334 14.20 30.52 -5.69
CA ILE A 334 14.00 29.08 -5.52
C ILE A 334 14.89 28.30 -6.48
N MET A 335 14.92 28.76 -7.74
CA MET A 335 15.76 28.16 -8.80
C MET A 335 16.49 29.23 -9.57
N SER A 336 17.79 29.03 -9.75
CA SER A 336 18.67 29.89 -10.58
C SER A 336 19.06 29.16 -11.87
N GLY A 337 19.49 29.93 -12.87
CA GLY A 337 20.10 29.39 -14.09
C GLY A 337 21.59 29.07 -13.92
N TYR A 338 22.19 28.72 -15.03
CA TYR A 338 23.64 28.47 -15.15
C TYR A 338 24.40 29.75 -15.48
N PRO A 339 25.75 29.78 -15.24
CA PRO A 339 26.59 30.95 -15.53
C PRO A 339 26.58 31.41 -16.98
N ASN A 340 26.21 30.52 -17.92
CA ASN A 340 26.07 30.82 -19.35
C ASN A 340 24.76 31.55 -19.73
N GLY A 341 23.92 31.92 -18.75
CA GLY A 341 22.66 32.63 -18.97
C GLY A 341 21.48 31.72 -19.33
N THR A 342 21.61 30.40 -19.28
CA THR A 342 20.52 29.46 -19.53
C THR A 342 19.88 28.95 -18.23
N PHE A 343 18.63 28.56 -18.27
CA PHE A 343 17.95 27.85 -17.18
C PHE A 343 18.22 26.35 -17.20
N GLY A 344 18.43 25.78 -18.39
CA GLY A 344 18.53 24.34 -18.59
C GLY A 344 17.17 23.62 -18.40
N ALA A 345 16.12 24.16 -19.02
CA ALA A 345 14.73 23.74 -18.78
C ALA A 345 14.51 22.23 -18.92
N TYR A 346 15.15 21.62 -19.91
CA TYR A 346 15.02 20.18 -20.20
C TYR A 346 16.11 19.32 -19.57
N THR A 347 17.04 19.92 -18.82
CA THR A 347 18.07 19.16 -18.10
C THR A 347 17.43 18.35 -16.99
N PRO A 348 17.73 17.03 -16.89
CA PRO A 348 17.31 16.22 -15.74
C PRO A 348 17.79 16.82 -14.43
N ILE A 349 16.92 16.88 -13.43
CA ILE A 349 17.30 17.34 -12.10
C ILE A 349 18.03 16.23 -11.36
N THR A 350 19.09 16.56 -10.64
CA THR A 350 19.75 15.59 -9.77
C THR A 350 19.03 15.51 -8.41
N ARG A 351 19.25 14.43 -7.67
CA ARG A 351 18.68 14.23 -6.33
C ARG A 351 19.11 15.34 -5.37
N GLN A 352 20.40 15.76 -5.41
CA GLN A 352 20.89 16.89 -4.60
C GLN A 352 20.30 18.24 -5.03
N ASP A 353 20.07 18.45 -6.34
CA ASP A 353 19.45 19.69 -6.81
C ASP A 353 18.00 19.78 -6.40
N PHE A 354 17.27 18.65 -6.43
CA PHE A 354 15.90 18.60 -5.98
C PHE A 354 15.81 18.92 -4.47
N ALA A 355 16.70 18.34 -3.64
CA ALA A 355 16.83 18.71 -2.23
C ALA A 355 17.11 20.20 -2.04
N ALA A 356 18.05 20.76 -2.82
CA ALA A 356 18.41 22.17 -2.74
C ALA A 356 17.23 23.11 -3.11
N VAL A 357 16.44 22.71 -4.09
CA VAL A 357 15.22 23.45 -4.48
C VAL A 357 14.17 23.43 -3.36
N LEU A 358 13.88 22.26 -2.77
CA LEU A 358 12.95 22.14 -1.64
C LEU A 358 13.43 22.90 -0.40
N TYR A 359 14.74 22.86 -0.13
CA TYR A 359 15.36 23.60 0.98
C TYR A 359 15.19 25.13 0.83
N ARG A 360 15.47 25.68 -0.36
CA ARG A 360 15.29 27.10 -0.66
C ARG A 360 13.81 27.50 -0.59
N TYR A 361 12.93 26.66 -1.13
CA TYR A 361 11.48 26.86 -1.05
C TYR A 361 11.00 26.91 0.41
N SER A 362 11.47 25.98 1.24
CA SER A 362 11.14 25.94 2.68
C SER A 362 11.61 27.19 3.41
N ASN A 363 12.85 27.65 3.17
CA ASN A 363 13.36 28.89 3.74
C ASN A 363 12.51 30.11 3.32
N LYS A 364 12.11 30.18 2.05
CA LYS A 364 11.25 31.24 1.53
C LYS A 364 9.86 31.24 2.20
N ARG A 365 9.34 30.05 2.55
CA ARG A 365 8.08 29.85 3.25
C ARG A 365 8.21 29.90 4.78
N GLN A 366 9.40 30.16 5.31
CA GLN A 366 9.69 30.22 6.75
C GLN A 366 9.38 28.91 7.49
N LEU A 367 9.50 27.77 6.80
CA LEU A 367 9.39 26.46 7.41
C LEU A 367 10.70 26.09 8.13
N ASP A 368 10.60 25.15 9.08
CA ASP A 368 11.80 24.69 9.81
C ASP A 368 12.74 23.92 8.90
N THR A 369 13.94 24.44 8.73
CA THR A 369 15.04 23.84 7.97
C THR A 369 16.26 23.57 8.83
N SER A 370 16.11 23.48 10.16
CA SER A 370 17.22 23.36 11.12
C SER A 370 17.75 21.94 11.27
N ALA A 371 16.93 20.91 10.99
CA ALA A 371 17.33 19.50 11.11
C ALA A 371 18.58 19.18 10.28
N ARG A 372 19.49 18.38 10.81
CA ARG A 372 20.74 17.97 10.12
C ARG A 372 21.05 16.49 10.40
N ASP A 373 21.39 15.78 9.34
CA ASP A 373 22.03 14.46 9.38
C ASP A 373 23.49 14.59 8.95
N ASN A 374 24.37 13.82 9.54
CA ASN A 374 25.80 13.86 9.17
C ASN A 374 26.15 13.04 7.92
N LEU A 375 25.19 12.32 7.36
CA LEU A 375 25.29 11.46 6.17
C LEU A 375 26.35 10.33 6.27
N HIS A 376 26.87 10.02 7.46
CA HIS A 376 28.01 9.09 7.62
C HIS A 376 27.66 7.65 7.23
N GLN A 377 26.36 7.27 7.21
CA GLN A 377 25.93 5.96 6.73
C GLN A 377 26.10 5.77 5.22
N TYR A 378 26.29 6.86 4.46
CA TYR A 378 26.39 6.78 3.01
C TYR A 378 27.86 6.88 2.57
N GLN A 379 28.33 5.85 1.85
CA GLN A 379 29.71 5.77 1.35
C GLN A 379 30.04 6.87 0.33
N ASP A 380 29.04 7.38 -0.35
CA ASP A 380 29.14 8.43 -1.37
C ASP A 380 28.73 9.82 -0.87
N ALA A 381 28.65 10.03 0.45
CA ALA A 381 28.35 11.34 1.05
C ALA A 381 29.30 12.46 0.57
N SER A 382 30.58 12.15 0.31
CA SER A 382 31.56 13.09 -0.23
C SER A 382 31.26 13.55 -1.67
N ALA A 383 30.38 12.85 -2.39
CA ALA A 383 29.96 13.26 -3.74
C ALA A 383 28.91 14.38 -3.72
N VAL A 384 28.33 14.71 -2.55
CA VAL A 384 27.45 15.87 -2.40
C VAL A 384 28.22 17.14 -2.67
N SER A 385 27.72 17.95 -3.62
CA SER A 385 28.34 19.23 -3.96
C SER A 385 28.23 20.22 -2.82
N SER A 386 29.22 21.11 -2.66
CA SER A 386 29.30 22.07 -1.54
C SER A 386 28.03 22.92 -1.37
N TYR A 387 27.44 23.37 -2.48
CA TYR A 387 26.19 24.18 -2.44
C TYR A 387 24.98 23.41 -1.97
N ALA A 388 25.01 22.08 -2.01
CA ALA A 388 23.89 21.19 -1.66
C ALA A 388 24.06 20.51 -0.29
N GLN A 389 25.16 20.73 0.40
CA GLN A 389 25.48 20.06 1.68
C GLN A 389 24.38 20.26 2.72
N ASP A 390 24.03 21.51 3.03
CA ASP A 390 22.99 21.82 4.03
C ASP A 390 21.63 21.25 3.63
N ALA A 391 21.30 21.34 2.33
CA ALA A 391 20.03 20.86 1.81
C ALA A 391 19.92 19.33 1.90
N MET A 392 20.99 18.59 1.58
CA MET A 392 21.01 17.14 1.66
C MET A 392 20.96 16.64 3.10
N GLN A 393 21.73 17.26 4.01
CA GLN A 393 21.70 16.97 5.43
C GLN A 393 20.29 17.19 6.02
N TRP A 394 19.67 18.31 5.67
CA TRP A 394 18.30 18.60 6.06
C TRP A 394 17.29 17.60 5.48
N ALA A 395 17.39 17.31 4.19
CA ALA A 395 16.44 16.45 3.50
C ALA A 395 16.47 15.00 4.04
N VAL A 396 17.67 14.49 4.40
CA VAL A 396 17.82 13.17 5.03
C VAL A 396 17.30 13.20 6.46
N ALA A 397 17.68 14.19 7.28
CA ALA A 397 17.21 14.33 8.66
C ALA A 397 15.68 14.47 8.76
N SER A 398 15.06 15.09 7.76
CA SER A 398 13.61 15.29 7.68
C SER A 398 12.87 14.16 6.95
N ASN A 399 13.54 13.04 6.65
CA ASN A 399 13.00 11.89 5.91
C ASN A 399 12.39 12.24 4.53
N ILE A 400 12.82 13.35 3.92
CA ILE A 400 12.39 13.74 2.58
C ILE A 400 13.09 12.87 1.54
N ILE A 401 14.39 12.65 1.73
CA ILE A 401 15.26 11.83 0.87
C ILE A 401 15.85 10.71 1.72
N SER A 402 15.81 9.49 1.19
CA SER A 402 16.59 8.35 1.67
C SER A 402 17.62 7.92 0.64
N GLY A 403 18.56 7.06 1.01
CA GLY A 403 19.47 6.44 0.05
C GLY A 403 18.74 5.58 -0.98
N LYS A 404 19.34 5.40 -2.15
CA LYS A 404 18.92 4.36 -3.12
C LYS A 404 19.16 2.96 -2.55
N THR A 405 20.16 2.84 -1.67
CA THR A 405 20.43 1.66 -0.86
C THR A 405 20.73 2.09 0.59
N ALA A 406 20.90 1.16 1.48
CA ALA A 406 21.30 1.46 2.87
C ALA A 406 22.61 2.27 2.98
N THR A 407 23.49 2.15 1.97
CA THR A 407 24.84 2.76 2.00
C THR A 407 25.12 3.73 0.86
N GLN A 408 24.18 3.97 -0.05
CA GLN A 408 24.36 4.88 -1.20
C GLN A 408 23.23 5.92 -1.27
N LEU A 409 23.63 7.19 -1.22
CA LEU A 409 22.72 8.33 -1.31
C LEU A 409 22.45 8.74 -2.77
N ALA A 410 23.42 8.52 -3.66
CA ALA A 410 23.39 8.86 -5.08
C ALA A 410 23.03 10.33 -5.36
N PRO A 411 23.75 11.32 -4.78
CA PRO A 411 23.34 12.73 -4.81
C PRO A 411 23.35 13.32 -6.24
N ARG A 412 24.23 12.85 -7.11
CA ARG A 412 24.39 13.36 -8.48
C ARG A 412 23.60 12.60 -9.53
N ASP A 413 22.94 11.51 -9.15
CA ASP A 413 22.05 10.81 -10.06
C ASP A 413 20.84 11.66 -10.40
N SER A 414 20.38 11.55 -11.65
CA SER A 414 19.10 12.12 -12.06
C SER A 414 17.97 11.51 -11.24
N ALA A 415 17.09 12.35 -10.70
CA ALA A 415 15.91 11.89 -9.99
C ALA A 415 14.83 11.52 -11.00
N THR A 416 14.25 10.32 -10.83
CA THR A 416 13.10 9.89 -11.63
C THR A 416 11.82 10.57 -11.16
N ARG A 417 10.79 10.54 -12.00
CA ARG A 417 9.47 11.09 -11.65
C ARG A 417 8.87 10.38 -10.43
N ALA A 418 9.06 9.07 -10.31
CA ALA A 418 8.64 8.29 -9.15
C ALA A 418 9.39 8.72 -7.86
N GLU A 419 10.71 8.86 -7.94
CA GLU A 419 11.52 9.34 -6.80
C GLU A 419 11.11 10.75 -6.38
N CYS A 420 10.89 11.66 -7.34
CA CYS A 420 10.44 13.01 -7.04
C CYS A 420 9.02 13.03 -6.44
N ALA A 421 8.10 12.18 -6.91
CA ALA A 421 6.78 12.04 -6.31
C ALA A 421 6.88 11.58 -4.84
N GLN A 422 7.77 10.62 -4.54
CA GLN A 422 7.99 10.16 -3.17
C GLN A 422 8.60 11.26 -2.29
N MET A 423 9.61 11.98 -2.79
CA MET A 423 10.23 13.09 -2.07
C MET A 423 9.21 14.22 -1.79
N LEU A 424 8.37 14.56 -2.78
CA LEU A 424 7.30 15.54 -2.62
C LEU A 424 6.26 15.09 -1.59
N LYS A 425 5.82 13.84 -1.66
CA LYS A 425 4.89 13.31 -0.65
C LYS A 425 5.49 13.41 0.75
N ASN A 426 6.72 12.93 0.95
CA ASN A 426 7.40 12.98 2.24
C ASN A 426 7.54 14.44 2.75
N TYR A 427 7.94 15.35 1.85
CA TYR A 427 8.07 16.76 2.16
C TYR A 427 6.74 17.39 2.61
N LEU A 428 5.66 17.14 1.85
CA LEU A 428 4.36 17.75 2.10
C LEU A 428 3.61 17.13 3.28
N THR A 429 3.81 15.86 3.57
CA THR A 429 3.21 15.22 4.75
C THR A 429 4.04 15.40 6.02
N GLY A 430 5.32 15.80 5.90
CA GLY A 430 6.23 16.12 7.00
C GLY A 430 6.40 17.61 7.20
N VAL A 431 7.51 18.16 6.69
CA VAL A 431 7.94 19.55 6.94
C VAL A 431 6.92 20.61 6.50
N ALA A 432 6.26 20.39 5.37
CA ALA A 432 5.33 21.35 4.77
C ALA A 432 3.85 20.98 4.96
N SER A 433 3.52 20.15 5.94
CA SER A 433 2.14 19.70 6.19
C SER A 433 1.17 20.86 6.45
N SER A 434 1.63 21.95 7.09
CA SER A 434 0.86 23.17 7.30
C SER A 434 0.49 23.94 6.02
N LEU A 435 1.09 23.59 4.88
CA LEU A 435 0.78 24.19 3.57
C LEU A 435 -0.22 23.39 2.74
N LEU A 436 -0.67 22.21 3.23
CA LEU A 436 -1.67 21.36 2.57
C LEU A 436 -3.12 21.74 2.96
N SER A 437 -3.30 22.64 3.91
CA SER A 437 -4.61 23.09 4.44
C SER A 437 -5.28 24.13 3.56
#